data_46e330a0c99dcd8f119f766040f99613
#
_entry.id   46e330a0c99dcd8f119f766040f99613
#
_cell.length_a   1.000
_cell.length_b   1.000
_cell.length_c   1.000
_cell.angle_alpha   90.00
_cell.angle_beta   90.00
_cell.angle_gamma   90.00
#
_symmetry.space_group_name_H-M   'P 1'
#
loop_
_entity.id
_entity.type
_entity.pdbx_description
1 polymer ?
#
loop_
_entity_poly.entity_id
_entity_poly.type
_entity_poly.pdbx_seq_one_letter_code
_entity_poly.pdbx_strand_id
1 'polypeptide(L)'
;LGYAANKNTDPKRLDAFKRGLTELGYSEGKNIRIDYREDADYQQLMTEFVAAKVKIILAANAPAAVAAGRATSTIPIVLLAVNDPVGLGLVKSLERPDTNVTGTTMYAPQLIGERLRILKTIIPDLDKIAMVMNGNNPNNASQVELVRSEARGLGIEVLALDLQKPEEVEPAFDRAMTFGAKAFVNGVDSFINSRRFALAAQAEKHKLPAIYTDTEYVVAGGLMALGPGHLEGYYGAGKICGQDSSWLQPTRLVDCRADPVHVRRPPLSACKTWTRVTS
;
A
#
# COMPACT_ATOMS: atom_id res chain seq x y z
N LEU A 1 -14.64 -8.80 15.87
CA LEU A 1 -14.18 -7.94 14.79
C LEU A 1 -14.48 -8.58 13.45
N GLY A 2 -14.92 -7.79 12.45
CA GLY A 2 -14.97 -8.20 11.05
C GLY A 2 -13.70 -7.75 10.32
N TYR A 3 -12.96 -8.66 9.69
CA TYR A 3 -11.74 -8.36 8.94
C TYR A 3 -11.95 -8.63 7.44
N ALA A 4 -11.73 -7.63 6.62
CA ALA A 4 -11.86 -7.69 5.16
C ALA A 4 -10.55 -7.35 4.47
N ALA A 5 -9.99 -8.30 3.71
CA ALA A 5 -8.71 -8.19 3.02
C ALA A 5 -8.67 -8.94 1.69
N ASN A 6 -7.56 -8.81 0.96
CA ASN A 6 -7.25 -9.66 -0.18
C ASN A 6 -6.68 -11.01 0.28
N LYS A 7 -7.01 -12.07 -0.42
CA LYS A 7 -6.55 -13.45 -0.17
C LYS A 7 -5.02 -13.61 -0.06
N ASN A 8 -4.28 -12.80 -0.80
CA ASN A 8 -2.81 -12.87 -0.82
C ASN A 8 -2.15 -11.80 0.05
N THR A 9 -2.85 -11.30 1.07
CA THR A 9 -2.25 -10.41 2.07
C THR A 9 -1.14 -11.16 2.81
N ASP A 10 0.04 -10.55 2.95
CA ASP A 10 1.18 -11.17 3.65
C ASP A 10 0.78 -11.50 5.10
N PRO A 11 0.91 -12.76 5.54
CA PRO A 11 0.56 -13.18 6.90
C PRO A 11 1.25 -12.35 7.99
N LYS A 12 2.47 -11.88 7.75
CA LYS A 12 3.22 -11.02 8.68
C LYS A 12 2.49 -9.72 9.03
N ARG A 13 1.66 -9.20 8.11
CA ARG A 13 0.84 -8.01 8.37
C ARG A 13 -0.22 -8.30 9.43
N LEU A 14 -0.90 -9.44 9.31
CA LEU A 14 -1.88 -9.87 10.30
C LEU A 14 -1.22 -10.17 11.66
N ASP A 15 -0.04 -10.78 11.65
CA ASP A 15 0.74 -11.02 12.87
C ASP A 15 1.13 -9.70 13.56
N ALA A 16 1.53 -8.69 12.78
CA ALA A 16 1.81 -7.35 13.31
C ALA A 16 0.57 -6.73 13.96
N PHE A 17 -0.61 -6.82 13.32
CA PHE A 17 -1.87 -6.37 13.89
C PHE A 17 -2.19 -7.09 15.21
N LYS A 18 -2.11 -8.43 15.23
CA LYS A 18 -2.35 -9.25 16.43
C LYS A 18 -1.37 -8.91 17.55
N ARG A 19 -0.11 -8.63 17.25
CA ARG A 19 0.88 -8.17 18.22
C ARG A 19 0.46 -6.85 18.87
N GLY A 20 -0.01 -5.86 18.07
CA GLY A 20 -0.54 -4.61 18.58
C GLY A 20 -1.72 -4.79 19.55
N LEU A 21 -2.62 -5.72 19.27
CA LEU A 21 -3.72 -6.11 20.16
C LEU A 21 -3.21 -6.79 21.43
N THR A 22 -2.27 -7.72 21.31
CA THR A 22 -1.78 -8.54 22.42
C THR A 22 -1.09 -7.68 23.50
N GLU A 23 -0.36 -6.66 23.08
CA GLU A 23 0.27 -5.71 24.02
C GLU A 23 -0.73 -4.87 24.85
N LEU A 24 -1.99 -4.84 24.43
CA LEU A 24 -3.10 -4.22 25.17
C LEU A 24 -3.99 -5.25 25.89
N GLY A 25 -3.52 -6.52 25.97
CA GLY A 25 -4.20 -7.57 26.69
C GLY A 25 -5.27 -8.31 25.89
N TYR A 26 -5.40 -8.06 24.58
CA TYR A 26 -6.34 -8.77 23.73
C TYR A 26 -5.70 -9.98 23.07
N SER A 27 -6.37 -11.13 23.13
CA SER A 27 -5.92 -12.37 22.51
C SER A 27 -7.08 -13.07 21.81
N GLU A 28 -6.88 -13.41 20.53
CA GLU A 28 -7.88 -14.15 19.76
C GLU A 28 -8.20 -15.49 20.41
N GLY A 29 -9.48 -15.85 20.48
CA GLY A 29 -9.98 -17.05 21.13
C GLY A 29 -10.11 -16.95 22.66
N LYS A 30 -9.57 -15.90 23.32
CA LYS A 30 -9.72 -15.65 24.76
C LYS A 30 -10.75 -14.56 25.05
N ASN A 31 -10.50 -13.35 24.59
CA ASN A 31 -11.35 -12.18 24.86
C ASN A 31 -11.66 -11.37 23.60
N ILE A 32 -11.20 -11.79 22.44
CA ILE A 32 -11.52 -11.23 21.13
C ILE A 32 -11.76 -12.36 20.12
N ARG A 33 -12.69 -12.15 19.21
CA ARG A 33 -12.93 -13.01 18.05
C ARG A 33 -12.86 -12.17 16.77
N ILE A 34 -12.14 -12.67 15.77
CA ILE A 34 -11.99 -12.05 14.46
C ILE A 34 -12.64 -12.95 13.42
N ASP A 35 -13.57 -12.39 12.64
CA ASP A 35 -14.18 -13.04 11.46
C ASP A 35 -13.38 -12.61 10.23
N TYR A 36 -12.57 -13.53 9.71
CA TYR A 36 -11.69 -13.28 8.56
C TYR A 36 -12.42 -13.56 7.26
N ARG A 37 -12.43 -12.58 6.36
CA ARG A 37 -12.99 -12.71 5.01
C ARG A 37 -12.02 -12.13 3.99
N GLU A 38 -11.68 -12.92 2.99
CA GLU A 38 -10.73 -12.59 1.96
C GLU A 38 -11.35 -12.75 0.56
N ASP A 39 -10.96 -11.88 -0.40
CA ASP A 39 -11.44 -11.86 -1.78
C ASP A 39 -12.97 -11.97 -1.95
N ALA A 40 -13.71 -11.36 -1.03
CA ALA A 40 -15.15 -11.35 -1.03
C ALA A 40 -15.72 -10.20 -1.90
N ASP A 41 -16.99 -10.30 -2.27
CA ASP A 41 -17.76 -9.12 -2.61
C ASP A 41 -17.86 -8.23 -1.37
N TYR A 42 -17.07 -7.16 -1.32
CA TYR A 42 -17.00 -6.30 -0.14
C TYR A 42 -18.34 -5.63 0.17
N GLN A 43 -19.19 -5.36 -0.82
CA GLN A 43 -20.49 -4.76 -0.57
C GLN A 43 -21.42 -5.73 0.19
N GLN A 44 -21.47 -6.99 -0.27
CA GLN A 44 -22.21 -8.05 0.41
C GLN A 44 -21.61 -8.33 1.79
N LEU A 45 -20.30 -8.46 1.88
CA LEU A 45 -19.57 -8.73 3.12
C LEU A 45 -19.86 -7.68 4.20
N MET A 46 -19.85 -6.38 3.85
CA MET A 46 -20.15 -5.32 4.82
C MET A 46 -21.59 -5.39 5.30
N THR A 47 -22.54 -5.77 4.43
CA THR A 47 -23.93 -6.02 4.82
C THR A 47 -24.02 -7.16 5.84
N GLU A 48 -23.27 -8.23 5.63
CA GLU A 48 -23.21 -9.37 6.56
C GLU A 48 -22.57 -8.95 7.92
N PHE A 49 -21.50 -8.17 7.92
CA PHE A 49 -20.89 -7.65 9.15
C PHE A 49 -21.82 -6.73 9.94
N VAL A 50 -22.56 -5.87 9.26
CA VAL A 50 -23.58 -5.01 9.89
C VAL A 50 -24.69 -5.86 10.49
N ALA A 51 -25.23 -6.85 9.78
CA ALA A 51 -26.27 -7.76 10.26
C ALA A 51 -25.79 -8.60 11.46
N ALA A 52 -24.52 -9.05 11.44
CA ALA A 52 -23.89 -9.77 12.54
C ALA A 52 -23.53 -8.88 13.74
N LYS A 53 -23.77 -7.56 13.65
CA LYS A 53 -23.48 -6.57 14.69
C LYS A 53 -22.04 -6.66 15.20
N VAL A 54 -21.09 -6.79 14.26
CA VAL A 54 -19.65 -6.76 14.64
C VAL A 54 -19.36 -5.44 15.36
N LYS A 55 -18.48 -5.49 16.35
CA LYS A 55 -18.13 -4.28 17.13
C LYS A 55 -17.22 -3.33 16.36
N ILE A 56 -16.47 -3.84 15.41
CA ILE A 56 -15.47 -3.12 14.61
C ILE A 56 -15.38 -3.77 13.25
N ILE A 57 -15.22 -2.97 12.21
CA ILE A 57 -14.84 -3.42 10.87
C ILE A 57 -13.37 -3.03 10.62
N LEU A 58 -12.55 -4.02 10.28
CA LEU A 58 -11.15 -3.85 9.90
C LEU A 58 -11.06 -3.89 8.39
N ALA A 59 -10.71 -2.77 7.75
CA ALA A 59 -10.59 -2.66 6.30
C ALA A 59 -9.12 -2.62 5.88
N ALA A 60 -8.65 -3.68 5.22
CA ALA A 60 -7.24 -3.86 4.86
C ALA A 60 -6.90 -3.43 3.42
N ASN A 61 -7.83 -2.83 2.71
CA ASN A 61 -7.63 -2.25 1.37
C ASN A 61 -8.69 -1.19 1.06
N ALA A 62 -8.46 -0.40 0.00
CA ALA A 62 -9.35 0.70 -0.37
C ALA A 62 -10.77 0.24 -0.76
N PRO A 63 -10.98 -0.82 -1.56
CA PRO A 63 -12.32 -1.31 -1.86
C PRO A 63 -13.12 -1.72 -0.62
N ALA A 64 -12.49 -2.45 0.32
CA ALA A 64 -13.13 -2.83 1.58
C ALA A 64 -13.48 -1.59 2.43
N ALA A 65 -12.58 -0.62 2.50
CA ALA A 65 -12.80 0.62 3.26
C ALA A 65 -13.98 1.44 2.70
N VAL A 66 -14.05 1.59 1.37
CA VAL A 66 -15.16 2.29 0.70
C VAL A 66 -16.48 1.55 0.91
N ALA A 67 -16.51 0.22 0.77
CA ALA A 67 -17.70 -0.58 1.03
C ALA A 67 -18.17 -0.45 2.49
N ALA A 68 -17.23 -0.48 3.45
CA ALA A 68 -17.53 -0.28 4.87
C ALA A 68 -18.14 1.10 5.15
N GLY A 69 -17.55 2.16 4.62
CA GLY A 69 -18.03 3.54 4.77
C GLY A 69 -19.44 3.76 4.20
N ARG A 70 -19.81 3.00 3.15
CA ARG A 70 -21.16 3.02 2.59
C ARG A 70 -22.16 2.21 3.41
N ALA A 71 -21.72 1.12 4.05
CA ALA A 71 -22.59 0.19 4.76
C ALA A 71 -22.98 0.68 6.16
N THR A 72 -22.14 1.48 6.82
CA THR A 72 -22.41 1.93 8.19
C THR A 72 -21.77 3.28 8.52
N SER A 73 -22.50 4.09 9.27
CA SER A 73 -22.00 5.33 9.89
C SER A 73 -21.84 5.20 11.42
N THR A 74 -22.15 4.01 11.99
CA THR A 74 -22.19 3.81 13.45
C THR A 74 -21.20 2.76 13.94
N ILE A 75 -20.97 1.69 13.15
CA ILE A 75 -19.93 0.71 13.50
C ILE A 75 -18.59 1.31 13.16
N PRO A 76 -17.64 1.37 14.11
CA PRO A 76 -16.31 1.88 13.87
C PRO A 76 -15.56 1.11 12.79
N ILE A 77 -14.93 1.85 11.88
CA ILE A 77 -14.13 1.31 10.79
C ILE A 77 -12.67 1.65 11.07
N VAL A 78 -11.83 0.63 11.19
CA VAL A 78 -10.39 0.79 11.40
C VAL A 78 -9.66 0.43 10.11
N LEU A 79 -8.99 1.40 9.53
CA LEU A 79 -8.16 1.24 8.34
C LEU A 79 -6.82 0.57 8.72
N LEU A 80 -6.45 -0.45 7.97
CA LEU A 80 -5.20 -1.17 8.11
C LEU A 80 -4.27 -0.76 6.97
N ALA A 81 -3.54 0.33 7.15
CA ALA A 81 -2.62 0.88 6.16
C ALA A 81 -3.29 1.17 4.79
N VAL A 82 -4.49 1.75 4.80
CA VAL A 82 -5.20 2.13 3.56
C VAL A 82 -4.63 3.43 3.01
N ASN A 83 -4.43 3.49 1.70
CA ASN A 83 -3.92 4.69 1.03
C ASN A 83 -5.04 5.72 0.83
N ASP A 84 -4.70 7.01 0.97
CA ASP A 84 -5.54 8.18 0.67
C ASP A 84 -7.01 8.12 1.14
N PRO A 85 -7.28 8.00 2.44
CA PRO A 85 -8.65 7.94 2.95
C PRO A 85 -9.43 9.24 2.74
N VAL A 86 -8.76 10.38 2.51
CA VAL A 86 -9.40 11.67 2.18
C VAL A 86 -9.87 11.65 0.72
N GLY A 87 -9.01 11.26 -0.22
CA GLY A 87 -9.38 11.13 -1.63
C GLY A 87 -10.45 10.06 -1.88
N LEU A 88 -10.53 9.05 -1.01
CA LEU A 88 -11.62 8.06 -1.00
C LEU A 88 -12.95 8.60 -0.44
N GLY A 89 -12.97 9.82 0.11
CA GLY A 89 -14.15 10.38 0.74
C GLY A 89 -14.58 9.71 2.06
N LEU A 90 -13.67 8.96 2.70
CA LEU A 90 -13.93 8.27 3.97
C LEU A 90 -13.84 9.21 5.17
N VAL A 91 -12.98 10.21 5.07
CA VAL A 91 -12.73 11.21 6.12
C VAL A 91 -12.53 12.59 5.49
N LYS A 92 -12.77 13.66 6.25
CA LYS A 92 -12.56 15.03 5.76
C LYS A 92 -11.09 15.43 5.78
N SER A 93 -10.36 15.03 6.79
CA SER A 93 -8.90 15.19 6.92
C SER A 93 -8.31 14.08 7.81
N LEU A 94 -6.99 13.94 7.78
CA LEU A 94 -6.31 12.93 8.63
C LEU A 94 -6.32 13.34 10.10
N GLU A 95 -6.27 14.65 10.39
CA GLU A 95 -6.26 15.19 11.76
C GLU A 95 -7.64 15.19 12.41
N ARG A 96 -8.70 15.38 11.61
CA ARG A 96 -10.10 15.42 12.04
C ARG A 96 -10.96 14.62 11.09
N PRO A 97 -11.06 13.31 11.27
CA PRO A 97 -11.84 12.44 10.39
C PRO A 97 -13.33 12.82 10.34
N ASP A 98 -13.93 13.26 11.47
CA ASP A 98 -15.35 13.65 11.62
C ASP A 98 -16.33 12.55 11.11
N THR A 99 -15.91 11.29 11.16
CA THR A 99 -16.68 10.11 10.75
C THR A 99 -16.44 8.96 11.71
N ASN A 100 -17.08 7.81 11.49
CA ASN A 100 -16.78 6.57 12.24
C ASN A 100 -15.50 5.84 11.75
N VAL A 101 -14.65 6.52 10.99
CA VAL A 101 -13.41 5.94 10.42
C VAL A 101 -12.20 6.43 11.20
N THR A 102 -11.34 5.51 11.57
CA THR A 102 -10.02 5.74 12.17
C THR A 102 -9.01 4.72 11.64
N GLY A 103 -7.80 4.70 12.14
CA GLY A 103 -6.80 3.67 11.77
C GLY A 103 -5.48 4.25 11.27
N THR A 104 -4.85 3.54 10.37
CA THR A 104 -3.54 3.89 9.81
C THR A 104 -3.62 4.07 8.29
N THR A 105 -2.80 4.97 7.75
CA THR A 105 -2.76 5.26 6.32
C THR A 105 -1.36 5.11 5.75
N MET A 106 -1.30 4.68 4.50
CA MET A 106 -0.09 4.65 3.65
C MET A 106 0.03 5.90 2.77
N TYR A 107 -0.81 6.90 2.99
CA TYR A 107 -0.81 8.10 2.16
C TYR A 107 0.43 8.95 2.43
N ALA A 108 1.37 8.88 1.52
CA ALA A 108 2.64 9.60 1.58
C ALA A 108 2.98 10.22 0.22
N PRO A 109 2.20 11.22 -0.24
CA PRO A 109 2.37 11.83 -1.56
C PRO A 109 3.75 12.48 -1.74
N GLN A 110 4.34 13.01 -0.66
CA GLN A 110 5.68 13.61 -0.67
C GLN A 110 6.77 12.61 -1.10
N LEU A 111 6.58 11.31 -0.89
CA LEU A 111 7.56 10.29 -1.27
C LEU A 111 7.57 10.00 -2.78
N ILE A 112 6.53 10.41 -3.53
CA ILE A 112 6.47 10.19 -4.98
C ILE A 112 7.59 10.97 -5.66
N GLY A 113 7.69 12.26 -5.38
CA GLY A 113 8.76 13.11 -5.93
C GLY A 113 10.14 12.65 -5.51
N GLU A 114 10.30 12.18 -4.25
CA GLU A 114 11.57 11.68 -3.76
C GLU A 114 12.00 10.39 -4.48
N ARG A 115 11.10 9.44 -4.69
CA ARG A 115 11.37 8.24 -5.52
C ARG A 115 11.87 8.61 -6.92
N LEU A 116 11.22 9.55 -7.58
CA LEU A 116 11.60 9.99 -8.92
C LEU A 116 12.96 10.69 -8.92
N ARG A 117 13.27 11.52 -7.90
CA ARG A 117 14.58 12.16 -7.77
C ARG A 117 15.70 11.13 -7.54
N ILE A 118 15.45 10.10 -6.72
CA ILE A 118 16.38 8.98 -6.54
C ILE A 118 16.66 8.29 -7.88
N LEU A 119 15.60 7.95 -8.64
CA LEU A 119 15.78 7.37 -9.97
C LEU A 119 16.56 8.28 -10.91
N LYS A 120 16.29 9.58 -10.91
CA LYS A 120 17.00 10.57 -11.72
C LYS A 120 18.47 10.73 -11.32
N THR A 121 18.78 10.56 -10.03
CA THR A 121 20.17 10.58 -9.54
C THR A 121 20.95 9.36 -10.02
N ILE A 122 20.30 8.18 -10.06
CA ILE A 122 20.92 6.93 -10.50
C ILE A 122 21.02 6.87 -12.03
N ILE A 123 20.04 7.45 -12.72
CA ILE A 123 19.91 7.46 -14.19
C ILE A 123 19.82 8.92 -14.64
N PRO A 124 20.95 9.61 -14.85
CA PRO A 124 20.94 11.07 -15.16
C PRO A 124 20.13 11.45 -16.42
N ASP A 125 20.09 10.56 -17.40
CA ASP A 125 19.33 10.72 -18.65
C ASP A 125 17.92 10.13 -18.59
N LEU A 126 17.36 9.90 -17.40
CA LEU A 126 16.00 9.39 -17.20
C LEU A 126 14.96 10.37 -17.76
N ASP A 127 14.28 9.97 -18.81
CA ASP A 127 13.23 10.74 -19.51
C ASP A 127 11.90 9.98 -19.60
N LYS A 128 11.92 8.64 -19.38
CA LYS A 128 10.73 7.78 -19.47
C LYS A 128 10.70 6.75 -18.35
N ILE A 129 9.56 6.63 -17.70
CA ILE A 129 9.28 5.59 -16.71
C ILE A 129 8.00 4.84 -17.02
N ALA A 130 7.91 3.59 -16.57
CA ALA A 130 6.66 2.86 -16.52
C ALA A 130 6.16 2.80 -15.07
N MET A 131 4.84 2.93 -14.89
CA MET A 131 4.16 2.78 -13.61
C MET A 131 3.09 1.70 -13.73
N VAL A 132 3.17 0.62 -12.94
CA VAL A 132 2.03 -0.30 -12.82
C VAL A 132 1.07 0.15 -11.74
N MET A 133 -0.19 -0.10 -11.99
CA MET A 133 -1.31 0.25 -11.13
C MET A 133 -2.45 -0.74 -11.32
N ASN A 134 -3.46 -0.70 -10.46
CA ASN A 134 -4.68 -1.50 -10.57
C ASN A 134 -5.87 -0.59 -10.88
N GLY A 135 -6.42 -0.66 -12.09
CA GLY A 135 -7.54 0.18 -12.54
C GLY A 135 -8.82 0.00 -11.71
N ASN A 136 -8.96 -1.13 -11.03
CA ASN A 136 -10.08 -1.38 -10.13
C ASN A 136 -9.90 -0.73 -8.74
N ASN A 137 -8.74 -0.16 -8.45
CA ASN A 137 -8.52 0.56 -7.20
C ASN A 137 -9.07 1.99 -7.30
N PRO A 138 -10.00 2.40 -6.43
CA PRO A 138 -10.58 3.74 -6.45
C PRO A 138 -9.54 4.86 -6.28
N ASN A 139 -8.37 4.59 -5.70
CA ASN A 139 -7.25 5.54 -5.60
C ASN A 139 -6.39 5.64 -6.86
N ASN A 140 -6.68 4.87 -7.89
CA ASN A 140 -5.80 4.75 -9.05
C ASN A 140 -5.59 6.09 -9.77
N ALA A 141 -6.66 6.79 -10.08
CA ALA A 141 -6.59 8.05 -10.84
C ALA A 141 -5.74 9.10 -10.09
N SER A 142 -5.93 9.26 -8.79
CA SER A 142 -5.16 10.22 -7.98
C SER A 142 -3.68 9.85 -7.89
N GLN A 143 -3.35 8.56 -7.75
CA GLN A 143 -1.96 8.10 -7.74
C GLN A 143 -1.23 8.37 -9.07
N VAL A 144 -1.88 8.06 -10.20
CA VAL A 144 -1.32 8.31 -11.54
C VAL A 144 -1.08 9.80 -11.77
N GLU A 145 -2.05 10.64 -11.40
CA GLU A 145 -1.92 12.08 -11.57
C GLU A 145 -0.81 12.68 -10.70
N LEU A 146 -0.66 12.21 -9.47
CA LEU A 146 0.45 12.61 -8.59
C LEU A 146 1.81 12.24 -9.19
N VAL A 147 1.96 11.00 -9.69
CA VAL A 147 3.21 10.58 -10.34
C VAL A 147 3.49 11.40 -11.59
N ARG A 148 2.49 11.65 -12.43
CA ARG A 148 2.63 12.48 -13.64
C ARG A 148 2.99 13.93 -13.31
N SER A 149 2.39 14.49 -12.27
CA SER A 149 2.67 15.86 -11.82
C SER A 149 4.13 16.01 -11.36
N GLU A 150 4.61 15.12 -10.51
CA GLU A 150 6.00 15.12 -10.03
C GLU A 150 7.01 14.83 -11.17
N ALA A 151 6.69 13.87 -12.04
CA ALA A 151 7.51 13.49 -13.18
C ALA A 151 7.68 14.64 -14.19
N ARG A 152 6.61 15.42 -14.42
CA ARG A 152 6.64 16.57 -15.32
C ARG A 152 7.68 17.61 -14.88
N GLY A 153 7.77 17.88 -13.58
CA GLY A 153 8.78 18.78 -13.01
C GLY A 153 10.22 18.32 -13.20
N LEU A 154 10.42 17.03 -13.47
CA LEU A 154 11.74 16.40 -13.69
C LEU A 154 12.02 16.10 -15.17
N GLY A 155 11.12 16.47 -16.09
CA GLY A 155 11.24 16.15 -17.52
C GLY A 155 11.09 14.65 -17.81
N ILE A 156 10.25 13.93 -17.05
CA ILE A 156 10.04 12.50 -17.17
C ILE A 156 8.64 12.23 -17.71
N GLU A 157 8.54 11.44 -18.79
CA GLU A 157 7.28 10.91 -19.33
C GLU A 157 6.87 9.63 -18.59
N VAL A 158 5.57 9.46 -18.32
CA VAL A 158 5.04 8.35 -17.52
C VAL A 158 4.06 7.52 -18.35
N LEU A 159 4.42 6.25 -18.60
CA LEU A 159 3.50 5.24 -19.10
C LEU A 159 2.80 4.55 -17.94
N ALA A 160 1.50 4.78 -17.78
CA ALA A 160 0.70 4.06 -16.81
C ALA A 160 0.20 2.73 -17.40
N LEU A 161 0.44 1.64 -16.70
CA LEU A 161 0.12 0.26 -17.11
C LEU A 161 -0.88 -0.31 -16.12
N ASP A 162 -2.11 -0.53 -16.58
CA ASP A 162 -3.17 -1.13 -15.78
C ASP A 162 -3.00 -2.65 -15.73
N LEU A 163 -2.96 -3.19 -14.51
CA LEU A 163 -2.94 -4.62 -14.22
C LEU A 163 -4.18 -4.98 -13.42
N GLN A 164 -5.06 -5.78 -14.00
CA GLN A 164 -6.27 -6.28 -13.36
C GLN A 164 -6.20 -7.79 -13.11
N LYS A 165 -5.27 -8.48 -13.79
CA LYS A 165 -5.07 -9.92 -13.72
C LYS A 165 -3.60 -10.28 -13.55
N PRO A 166 -3.27 -11.42 -12.91
CA PRO A 166 -1.89 -11.85 -12.70
C PRO A 166 -1.08 -12.04 -13.99
N GLU A 167 -1.72 -12.56 -15.03
CA GLU A 167 -1.12 -12.86 -16.33
C GLU A 167 -0.73 -11.61 -17.14
N GLU A 168 -1.15 -10.43 -16.72
CA GLU A 168 -0.83 -9.15 -17.37
C GLU A 168 0.53 -8.59 -16.97
N VAL A 169 1.20 -9.17 -15.97
CA VAL A 169 2.49 -8.67 -15.48
C VAL A 169 3.57 -8.69 -16.56
N GLU A 170 3.77 -9.82 -17.25
CA GLU A 170 4.80 -9.93 -18.30
C GLU A 170 4.48 -9.03 -19.51
N PRO A 171 3.25 -9.03 -20.08
CA PRO A 171 2.89 -8.09 -21.14
C PRO A 171 3.05 -6.60 -20.77
N ALA A 172 2.86 -6.25 -19.51
CA ALA A 172 3.08 -4.87 -19.06
C ALA A 172 4.55 -4.46 -19.15
N PHE A 173 5.48 -5.36 -18.82
CA PHE A 173 6.91 -5.08 -18.97
C PHE A 173 7.32 -4.99 -20.44
N ASP A 174 6.77 -5.84 -21.34
CA ASP A 174 7.00 -5.73 -22.78
C ASP A 174 6.55 -4.36 -23.32
N ARG A 175 5.39 -3.87 -22.86
CA ARG A 175 4.89 -2.53 -23.19
C ARG A 175 5.79 -1.43 -22.63
N ALA A 176 6.30 -1.58 -21.41
CA ALA A 176 7.26 -0.65 -20.82
C ALA A 176 8.55 -0.56 -21.65
N MET A 177 9.07 -1.70 -22.09
CA MET A 177 10.27 -1.76 -22.95
C MET A 177 10.01 -1.15 -24.32
N THR A 178 8.88 -1.44 -24.96
CA THR A 178 8.47 -0.85 -26.24
C THR A 178 8.33 0.67 -26.15
N PHE A 179 7.82 1.19 -25.04
CA PHE A 179 7.72 2.62 -24.78
C PHE A 179 9.11 3.26 -24.59
N GLY A 180 10.12 2.47 -24.27
CA GLY A 180 11.48 2.93 -23.95
C GLY A 180 11.64 3.39 -22.51
N ALA A 181 10.88 2.80 -21.57
CA ALA A 181 11.05 3.10 -20.16
C ALA A 181 12.46 2.75 -19.69
N LYS A 182 13.10 3.68 -18.97
CA LYS A 182 14.43 3.50 -18.38
C LYS A 182 14.36 3.15 -16.88
N ALA A 183 13.19 3.27 -16.27
CA ALA A 183 12.93 2.89 -14.89
C ALA A 183 11.47 2.51 -14.68
N PHE A 184 11.20 1.90 -13.52
CA PHE A 184 9.90 1.36 -13.15
C PHE A 184 9.50 1.80 -11.75
N VAL A 185 8.22 2.12 -11.56
CA VAL A 185 7.59 2.38 -10.27
C VAL A 185 6.26 1.65 -10.17
N ASN A 186 5.74 1.47 -8.96
CA ASN A 186 4.42 0.89 -8.73
C ASN A 186 3.52 1.82 -7.94
N GLY A 187 2.21 1.68 -8.12
CA GLY A 187 1.20 2.28 -7.27
C GLY A 187 1.03 1.54 -5.93
N VAL A 188 0.50 2.21 -4.93
CA VAL A 188 0.13 1.61 -3.65
C VAL A 188 -1.19 0.88 -3.81
N ASP A 189 -1.14 -0.44 -3.88
CA ASP A 189 -2.30 -1.30 -4.09
C ASP A 189 -2.04 -2.71 -3.59
N SER A 190 -3.04 -3.34 -2.94
CA SER A 190 -2.91 -4.69 -2.39
C SER A 190 -2.80 -5.78 -3.46
N PHE A 191 -3.52 -5.63 -4.60
CA PHE A 191 -3.40 -6.56 -5.72
C PHE A 191 -2.01 -6.47 -6.36
N ILE A 192 -1.51 -5.25 -6.61
CA ILE A 192 -0.15 -5.02 -7.14
C ILE A 192 0.90 -5.57 -6.16
N ASN A 193 0.75 -5.32 -4.86
CA ASN A 193 1.67 -5.86 -3.84
C ASN A 193 1.68 -7.39 -3.81
N SER A 194 0.54 -8.05 -3.98
CA SER A 194 0.47 -9.51 -4.04
C SER A 194 1.24 -10.12 -5.23
N ARG A 195 1.61 -9.31 -6.22
CA ARG A 195 2.42 -9.68 -7.41
C ARG A 195 3.88 -9.26 -7.29
N ARG A 196 4.32 -8.80 -6.10
CA ARG A 196 5.67 -8.26 -5.88
C ARG A 196 6.81 -9.16 -6.36
N PHE A 197 6.69 -10.49 -6.20
CA PHE A 197 7.69 -11.44 -6.70
C PHE A 197 7.77 -11.43 -8.23
N ALA A 198 6.64 -11.46 -8.92
CA ALA A 198 6.59 -11.42 -10.38
C ALA A 198 7.07 -10.07 -10.91
N LEU A 199 6.67 -8.96 -10.29
CA LEU A 199 7.11 -7.63 -10.68
C LEU A 199 8.62 -7.43 -10.49
N ALA A 200 9.18 -7.90 -9.36
CA ALA A 200 10.61 -7.85 -9.11
C ALA A 200 11.40 -8.70 -10.11
N ALA A 201 10.92 -9.93 -10.40
CA ALA A 201 11.54 -10.82 -11.38
C ALA A 201 11.53 -10.25 -12.81
N GLN A 202 10.43 -9.63 -13.22
CA GLN A 202 10.35 -9.00 -14.55
C GLN A 202 11.24 -7.75 -14.63
N ALA A 203 11.29 -6.92 -13.60
CA ALA A 203 12.21 -5.78 -13.56
C ALA A 203 13.68 -6.24 -13.67
N GLU A 204 14.07 -7.33 -12.98
CA GLU A 204 15.41 -7.93 -13.08
C GLU A 204 15.67 -8.53 -14.48
N LYS A 205 14.72 -9.29 -15.04
CA LYS A 205 14.80 -9.88 -16.40
C LYS A 205 15.07 -8.81 -17.46
N HIS A 206 14.37 -7.69 -17.41
CA HIS A 206 14.49 -6.58 -18.35
C HIS A 206 15.57 -5.57 -17.98
N LYS A 207 16.32 -5.79 -16.87
CA LYS A 207 17.35 -4.87 -16.35
C LYS A 207 16.79 -3.45 -16.18
N LEU A 208 15.55 -3.35 -15.77
CA LEU A 208 14.84 -2.10 -15.59
C LEU A 208 14.94 -1.67 -14.11
N PRO A 209 15.73 -0.64 -13.79
CA PRO A 209 15.84 -0.15 -12.41
C PRO A 209 14.46 0.22 -11.87
N ALA A 210 14.16 -0.25 -10.65
CA ALA A 210 12.86 -0.07 -10.03
C ALA A 210 12.97 0.46 -8.61
N ILE A 211 12.11 1.43 -8.27
CA ILE A 211 11.90 1.86 -6.90
C ILE A 211 10.44 1.60 -6.51
N TYR A 212 10.28 0.85 -5.44
CA TYR A 212 8.98 0.37 -5.00
C TYR A 212 8.44 1.16 -3.81
N THR A 213 7.16 1.00 -3.56
CA THR A 213 6.42 1.70 -2.51
C THR A 213 6.53 1.04 -1.13
N ASP A 214 7.14 -0.17 -1.04
CA ASP A 214 7.22 -0.94 0.20
C ASP A 214 8.46 -1.85 0.23
N THR A 215 9.02 -2.05 1.42
CA THR A 215 10.19 -2.90 1.66
C THR A 215 9.96 -4.38 1.33
N GLU A 216 8.70 -4.84 1.33
CA GLU A 216 8.35 -6.21 0.94
C GLU A 216 8.78 -6.53 -0.50
N TYR A 217 8.87 -5.53 -1.38
CA TYR A 217 9.39 -5.72 -2.73
C TYR A 217 10.89 -5.98 -2.75
N VAL A 218 11.67 -5.37 -1.83
CA VAL A 218 13.11 -5.65 -1.70
C VAL A 218 13.33 -7.07 -1.22
N VAL A 219 12.52 -7.54 -0.28
CA VAL A 219 12.52 -8.95 0.18
C VAL A 219 12.16 -9.90 -0.99
N ALA A 220 11.27 -9.48 -1.88
CA ALA A 220 10.88 -10.25 -3.07
C ALA A 220 11.91 -10.22 -4.21
N GLY A 221 13.03 -9.52 -4.05
CA GLY A 221 14.09 -9.41 -5.06
C GLY A 221 14.15 -8.06 -5.78
N GLY A 222 13.26 -7.11 -5.46
CA GLY A 222 13.29 -5.75 -6.00
C GLY A 222 14.55 -4.98 -5.62
N LEU A 223 14.94 -4.03 -6.46
CA LEU A 223 16.20 -3.30 -6.32
C LEU A 223 16.19 -2.38 -5.09
N MET A 224 15.17 -1.54 -4.95
CA MET A 224 15.06 -0.58 -3.84
C MET A 224 13.61 -0.22 -3.54
N ALA A 225 13.35 0.26 -2.35
CA ALA A 225 12.04 0.74 -1.93
C ALA A 225 12.15 2.00 -1.07
N LEU A 226 11.17 2.86 -1.20
CA LEU A 226 10.94 4.01 -0.33
C LEU A 226 9.44 4.16 -0.12
N GLY A 227 8.98 3.93 1.09
CA GLY A 227 7.57 4.03 1.43
C GLY A 227 7.30 3.80 2.91
N PRO A 228 6.08 4.09 3.37
CA PRO A 228 5.66 3.76 4.72
C PRO A 228 5.61 2.23 4.90
N GLY A 229 5.98 1.77 6.10
CA GLY A 229 5.98 0.34 6.42
C GLY A 229 4.55 -0.21 6.62
N HIS A 230 4.16 -1.22 5.87
CA HIS A 230 2.88 -1.90 6.11
C HIS A 230 2.82 -2.55 7.49
N LEU A 231 3.93 -3.13 7.96
CA LEU A 231 3.97 -3.81 9.26
C LEU A 231 3.71 -2.85 10.41
N GLU A 232 4.32 -1.63 10.38
CA GLU A 232 4.06 -0.58 11.36
C GLU A 232 2.61 -0.11 11.31
N GLY A 233 2.05 0.03 10.10
CA GLY A 233 0.65 0.39 9.90
C GLY A 233 -0.31 -0.63 10.53
N TYR A 234 -0.11 -1.91 10.26
CA TYR A 234 -0.95 -2.97 10.83
C TYR A 234 -0.79 -3.09 12.35
N TYR A 235 0.44 -2.97 12.85
CA TYR A 235 0.70 -2.94 14.30
C TYR A 235 0.02 -1.75 14.97
N GLY A 236 0.13 -0.53 14.39
CA GLY A 236 -0.52 0.67 14.88
C GLY A 236 -2.06 0.56 14.89
N ALA A 237 -2.64 -0.04 13.85
CA ALA A 237 -4.07 -0.32 13.81
C ALA A 237 -4.51 -1.31 14.90
N GLY A 238 -3.68 -2.31 15.23
CA GLY A 238 -3.90 -3.21 16.36
C GLY A 238 -3.93 -2.47 17.70
N LYS A 239 -3.03 -1.51 17.90
CA LYS A 239 -3.02 -0.63 19.08
C LYS A 239 -4.28 0.23 19.14
N ILE A 240 -4.71 0.82 18.02
CA ILE A 240 -5.95 1.60 17.95
C ILE A 240 -7.15 0.74 18.34
N CYS A 241 -7.27 -0.48 17.83
CA CYS A 241 -8.38 -1.39 18.16
C CYS A 241 -8.42 -1.82 19.62
N GLY A 242 -7.27 -1.89 20.29
CA GLY A 242 -7.16 -2.32 21.68
C GLY A 242 -7.27 -1.17 22.69
N GLN A 243 -7.24 0.10 22.27
CA GLN A 243 -7.48 1.23 23.15
C GLN A 243 -8.96 1.27 23.54
N ASP A 244 -9.26 1.58 24.80
CA ASP A 244 -10.57 1.46 25.44
C ASP A 244 -11.70 2.17 24.65
N SER A 245 -12.95 1.78 24.90
CA SER A 245 -14.19 2.16 24.20
C SER A 245 -14.46 3.68 24.03
N SER A 246 -13.60 4.54 24.53
CA SER A 246 -13.57 5.99 24.26
C SER A 246 -13.24 6.35 22.80
N TRP A 247 -12.76 5.41 21.99
CA TRP A 247 -12.45 5.61 20.56
C TRP A 247 -13.66 5.65 19.63
N LEU A 248 -14.87 5.62 20.18
CA LEU A 248 -16.08 6.10 19.51
C LEU A 248 -16.02 7.62 19.19
N GLN A 249 -15.05 8.34 19.72
CA GLN A 249 -14.69 9.69 19.28
C GLN A 249 -13.72 9.58 18.08
N PRO A 250 -13.92 10.34 16.99
CA PRO A 250 -13.04 10.29 15.82
C PRO A 250 -11.62 10.67 16.24
N THR A 251 -10.78 9.67 16.42
CA THR A 251 -9.37 9.86 16.71
C THR A 251 -8.61 10.08 15.40
N ARG A 252 -7.58 10.91 15.46
CA ARG A 252 -6.67 11.18 14.33
C ARG A 252 -6.24 9.89 13.64
N LEU A 253 -6.25 9.89 12.29
CA LEU A 253 -5.59 8.85 11.52
C LEU A 253 -4.07 8.95 11.73
N VAL A 254 -3.45 7.82 12.02
CA VAL A 254 -2.00 7.76 12.21
C VAL A 254 -1.34 7.52 10.87
N ASP A 255 -0.48 8.46 10.47
CA ASP A 255 0.36 8.29 9.29
C ASP A 255 1.48 7.28 9.60
N CYS A 256 1.64 6.28 8.73
CA CYS A 256 2.78 5.37 8.84
C CYS A 256 4.04 6.13 8.43
N ARG A 257 5.02 6.22 9.33
CA ARG A 257 6.30 6.88 9.01
C ARG A 257 6.97 6.16 7.86
N ALA A 258 7.54 6.95 6.93
CA ALA A 258 8.35 6.39 5.87
C ALA A 258 9.62 5.77 6.47
N ASP A 259 9.90 4.52 6.09
CA ASP A 259 11.18 3.90 6.37
C ASP A 259 12.29 4.56 5.51
N PRO A 260 13.55 4.53 5.96
CA PRO A 260 14.68 4.95 5.13
C PRO A 260 14.72 4.15 3.83
N VAL A 261 15.40 4.68 2.81
CA VAL A 261 15.55 3.99 1.52
C VAL A 261 16.20 2.63 1.72
N HIS A 262 15.49 1.57 1.41
CA HIS A 262 16.00 0.21 1.44
C HIS A 262 16.55 -0.18 0.06
N VAL A 263 17.81 -0.61 0.01
CA VAL A 263 18.47 -1.04 -1.23
C VAL A 263 18.94 -2.47 -1.07
N ARG A 264 18.57 -3.34 -2.02
CA ARG A 264 19.14 -4.68 -2.10
C ARG A 264 20.62 -4.57 -2.45
N ARG A 265 21.50 -5.17 -1.66
CA ARG A 265 22.91 -5.31 -2.05
C ARG A 265 22.97 -6.30 -3.21
N PRO A 266 23.45 -5.88 -4.42
CA PRO A 266 23.65 -6.84 -5.51
C PRO A 266 24.70 -7.87 -5.07
N PRO A 267 24.65 -9.13 -5.56
CA PRO A 267 25.74 -10.08 -5.35
C PRO A 267 27.03 -9.48 -5.89
N LEU A 268 28.15 -9.68 -5.19
CA LEU A 268 29.45 -9.08 -5.47
C LEU A 268 29.96 -9.26 -6.91
N SER A 269 29.41 -10.21 -7.66
CA SER A 269 29.69 -10.46 -9.09
C SER A 269 29.08 -9.44 -10.06
N ALA A 270 28.09 -8.65 -9.65
CA ALA A 270 27.39 -7.66 -10.50
C ALA A 270 27.96 -6.22 -10.33
N CYS A 271 28.94 -6.02 -9.46
CA CYS A 271 29.40 -4.70 -9.02
C CYS A 271 30.50 -4.13 -9.91
N LYS A 272 30.30 -4.04 -11.25
CA LYS A 272 31.26 -3.32 -12.11
C LYS A 272 30.85 -1.89 -12.49
N THR A 273 29.69 -1.39 -12.11
CA THR A 273 29.20 -0.06 -12.55
C THR A 273 28.49 0.81 -11.50
N TRP A 274 28.48 0.45 -10.22
CA TRP A 274 27.81 1.24 -9.20
C TRP A 274 28.80 1.84 -8.21
N THR A 275 29.21 3.09 -8.46
CA THR A 275 29.93 3.89 -7.46
C THR A 275 29.00 4.25 -6.31
N ARG A 276 29.50 4.10 -5.08
CA ARG A 276 28.81 4.41 -3.82
C ARG A 276 28.12 5.78 -3.86
N VAL A 277 26.84 5.84 -3.60
CA VAL A 277 26.21 7.01 -2.99
C VAL A 277 26.30 6.79 -1.48
N THR A 278 27.33 7.35 -0.87
CA THR A 278 27.48 7.45 0.58
C THR A 278 27.22 8.88 1.02
N SER A 279 26.46 9.00 2.06
CA SER A 279 26.15 10.02 3.05
C SER A 279 24.85 10.70 2.93
#